data_f390b14101798213d3b5c7de77af2325
#
_entry.id   f390b14101798213d3b5c7de77af2325
#
_cell.length_a   1.000
_cell.length_b   1.000
_cell.length_c   1.000
_cell.angle_alpha   90.00
_cell.angle_beta   90.00
_cell.angle_gamma   90.00
#
_symmetry.space_group_name_H-M   'P 1'
#
loop_
_entity.id
_entity.type
_entity.pdbx_description
1 polymer ?
#
loop_
_entity_poly.entity_id
_entity_poly.type
_entity_poly.pdbx_seq_one_letter_code
_entity_poly.pdbx_strand_id
1 'polypeptide(L)'
;MTDNLHTPLIVAISSRALFDLESGHDVYVNEGVDAYCAYQIEREDERLEPGVAFPLVKKLLSLNDSDSDRRRVEVVLISRNTADSGLRIFNSIAHYDLDITRAAFSGGESPFRYVTPFSADLYLSADPANVRQALQSKVAAATILPSRKHMQREGQLRIAFDGDAVIFADDSERVYQTEGLAAFAAAEKKMATTPMTDGPFRKLLQSLHELQVGWPRDEAPIRTALFTARSAPAHERVIRTLRAWNIRIDEAVFLGGLDKGEFLETFGADIFFDDQTGHCESASRYVTTGHVPHGVTNDAS
;
A
#
# COMPACT_ATOMS: atom_id res chain seq x y z
N MET A 1 4.86 -29.80 -18.61
CA MET A 1 5.24 -28.47 -18.08
C MET A 1 3.95 -27.69 -18.00
N THR A 2 3.34 -27.62 -16.83
CA THR A 2 2.14 -26.80 -16.60
C THR A 2 2.58 -25.36 -16.61
N ASP A 3 2.16 -24.61 -17.62
CA ASP A 3 2.25 -23.17 -17.68
C ASP A 3 1.52 -22.64 -16.43
N ASN A 4 2.25 -22.36 -15.36
CA ASN A 4 1.72 -21.60 -14.25
C ASN A 4 1.44 -20.19 -14.81
N LEU A 5 0.17 -19.95 -15.12
CA LEU A 5 -0.34 -18.62 -15.46
C LEU A 5 -0.08 -17.70 -14.26
N HIS A 6 1.08 -17.08 -14.25
CA HIS A 6 1.45 -16.10 -13.23
C HIS A 6 0.53 -14.90 -13.42
N THR A 7 -0.44 -14.74 -12.54
CA THR A 7 -1.30 -13.56 -12.51
C THR A 7 -0.45 -12.37 -12.07
N PRO A 8 -0.44 -11.25 -12.79
CA PRO A 8 0.32 -10.08 -12.36
C PRO A 8 -0.18 -9.57 -11.00
N LEU A 9 0.69 -8.97 -10.22
CA LEU A 9 0.31 -8.17 -9.07
C LEU A 9 -0.48 -6.94 -9.56
N ILE A 10 -1.73 -6.81 -9.15
CA ILE A 10 -2.60 -5.71 -9.58
C ILE A 10 -2.69 -4.66 -8.46
N VAL A 11 -2.19 -3.47 -8.76
CA VAL A 11 -2.24 -2.31 -7.86
C VAL A 11 -3.25 -1.30 -8.40
N ALA A 12 -4.36 -1.13 -7.71
CA ALA A 12 -5.31 -0.07 -7.98
C ALA A 12 -4.88 1.23 -7.30
N ILE A 13 -4.95 2.35 -8.00
CA ILE A 13 -4.53 3.66 -7.47
C ILE A 13 -5.56 4.75 -7.79
N SER A 14 -5.80 5.65 -6.83
CA SER A 14 -6.61 6.83 -7.08
C SER A 14 -5.84 7.91 -7.83
N SER A 15 -6.54 8.72 -8.64
CA SER A 15 -5.91 9.82 -9.38
C SER A 15 -5.21 10.82 -8.47
N ARG A 16 -5.78 11.16 -7.30
CA ARG A 16 -5.16 12.07 -6.30
C ARG A 16 -3.95 11.47 -5.57
N ALA A 17 -3.79 10.16 -5.56
CA ALA A 17 -2.56 9.55 -5.05
C ALA A 17 -1.46 9.55 -6.12
N LEU A 18 -1.84 9.38 -7.41
CA LEU A 18 -0.92 9.34 -8.53
C LEU A 18 -0.42 10.73 -8.94
N PHE A 19 -1.33 11.72 -9.02
CA PHE A 19 -1.04 13.09 -9.44
C PHE A 19 -1.47 14.12 -8.39
N ASP A 20 -0.80 15.26 -8.38
CA ASP A 20 -1.24 16.43 -7.64
C ASP A 20 -2.48 17.04 -8.33
N LEU A 21 -3.61 16.97 -7.66
CA LEU A 21 -4.89 17.50 -8.10
C LEU A 21 -5.45 18.54 -7.13
N GLU A 22 -4.63 19.09 -6.24
CA GLU A 22 -5.09 20.01 -5.17
C GLU A 22 -5.76 21.26 -5.76
N SER A 23 -5.17 21.90 -6.79
CA SER A 23 -5.76 23.08 -7.44
C SER A 23 -7.15 22.78 -8.03
N GLY A 24 -7.32 21.61 -8.63
CA GLY A 24 -8.63 21.17 -9.12
C GLY A 24 -9.60 20.85 -7.98
N HIS A 25 -9.10 20.26 -6.90
CA HIS A 25 -9.90 19.97 -5.72
C HIS A 25 -10.45 21.24 -5.05
N ASP A 26 -9.66 22.30 -5.00
CA ASP A 26 -10.09 23.60 -4.49
C ASP A 26 -11.27 24.15 -5.32
N VAL A 27 -11.22 24.04 -6.66
CA VAL A 27 -12.35 24.41 -7.53
C VAL A 27 -13.57 23.55 -7.21
N TYR A 28 -13.39 22.24 -7.06
CA TYR A 28 -14.50 21.34 -6.70
C TYR A 28 -15.17 21.73 -5.38
N VAL A 29 -14.38 22.02 -4.35
CA VAL A 29 -14.89 22.38 -3.01
C VAL A 29 -15.62 23.73 -3.01
N ASN A 30 -15.07 24.72 -3.72
CA ASN A 30 -15.57 26.10 -3.68
C ASN A 30 -16.69 26.36 -4.70
N GLU A 31 -16.66 25.70 -5.87
CA GLU A 31 -17.50 26.02 -7.02
C GLU A 31 -18.34 24.82 -7.52
N GLY A 32 -18.07 23.62 -7.04
CA GLY A 32 -18.83 22.40 -7.35
C GLY A 32 -18.31 21.61 -8.55
N VAL A 33 -19.06 20.54 -8.89
CA VAL A 33 -18.61 19.53 -9.86
C VAL A 33 -18.53 20.08 -11.29
N ASP A 34 -19.47 20.94 -11.70
CA ASP A 34 -19.50 21.47 -13.06
C ASP A 34 -18.30 22.40 -13.34
N ALA A 35 -17.98 23.28 -12.38
CA ALA A 35 -16.81 24.14 -12.45
C ALA A 35 -15.51 23.31 -12.47
N TYR A 36 -15.43 22.24 -11.65
CA TYR A 36 -14.32 21.31 -11.69
C TYR A 36 -14.15 20.63 -13.05
N CYS A 37 -15.24 20.15 -13.65
CA CYS A 37 -15.20 19.55 -14.98
C CYS A 37 -14.70 20.55 -16.03
N ALA A 38 -15.25 21.78 -16.04
CA ALA A 38 -14.83 22.85 -16.95
C ALA A 38 -13.31 23.18 -16.77
N TYR A 39 -12.85 23.29 -15.52
CA TYR A 39 -11.45 23.51 -15.18
C TYR A 39 -10.53 22.43 -15.74
N GLN A 40 -10.93 21.15 -15.63
CA GLN A 40 -10.13 20.03 -16.15
C GLN A 40 -10.12 19.97 -17.67
N ILE A 41 -11.26 20.25 -18.32
CA ILE A 41 -11.37 20.28 -19.80
C ILE A 41 -10.54 21.44 -20.38
N GLU A 42 -10.62 22.63 -19.79
CA GLU A 42 -9.82 23.79 -20.24
C GLU A 42 -8.31 23.52 -20.23
N ARG A 43 -7.88 22.62 -19.32
CA ARG A 43 -6.47 22.29 -19.09
C ARG A 43 -6.12 20.84 -19.48
N GLU A 44 -6.89 20.23 -20.37
CA GLU A 44 -6.71 18.80 -20.70
C GLU A 44 -5.33 18.48 -21.31
N ASP A 45 -4.70 19.44 -21.98
CA ASP A 45 -3.36 19.33 -22.54
C ASP A 45 -2.24 19.77 -21.57
N GLU A 46 -2.59 20.36 -20.43
CA GLU A 46 -1.63 20.69 -19.39
C GLU A 46 -1.38 19.46 -18.50
N ARG A 47 -0.14 18.97 -18.48
CA ARG A 47 0.23 17.84 -17.61
C ARG A 47 -0.07 18.13 -16.15
N LEU A 48 -0.47 17.11 -15.43
CA LEU A 48 -0.55 17.11 -13.97
C LEU A 48 0.83 16.89 -13.37
N GLU A 49 1.11 17.54 -12.24
CA GLU A 49 2.36 17.28 -11.52
C GLU A 49 2.29 15.93 -10.77
N PRO A 50 3.43 15.25 -10.56
CA PRO A 50 3.49 14.01 -9.82
C PRO A 50 2.94 14.13 -8.39
N GLY A 51 2.04 13.22 -8.02
CA GLY A 51 1.55 13.08 -6.66
C GLY A 51 2.45 12.20 -5.77
N VAL A 52 2.04 12.01 -4.52
CA VAL A 52 2.85 11.32 -3.50
C VAL A 52 3.19 9.88 -3.88
N ALA A 53 2.28 9.17 -4.52
CA ALA A 53 2.51 7.77 -4.92
C ALA A 53 3.14 7.62 -6.31
N PHE A 54 3.38 8.71 -7.04
CA PHE A 54 3.95 8.66 -8.39
C PHE A 54 5.30 7.92 -8.44
N PRO A 55 6.28 8.20 -7.56
CA PRO A 55 7.55 7.49 -7.57
C PRO A 55 7.40 5.99 -7.34
N LEU A 56 6.50 5.59 -6.43
CA LEU A 56 6.17 4.19 -6.16
C LEU A 56 5.57 3.51 -7.40
N VAL A 57 4.61 4.17 -8.08
CA VAL A 57 3.99 3.64 -9.29
C VAL A 57 5.01 3.45 -10.41
N LYS A 58 5.88 4.43 -10.63
CA LYS A 58 6.94 4.34 -11.63
C LYS A 58 7.86 3.15 -11.34
N LYS A 59 8.20 2.93 -10.06
CA LYS A 59 9.04 1.82 -9.64
C LYS A 59 8.33 0.46 -9.73
N LEU A 60 7.03 0.40 -9.43
CA LEU A 60 6.20 -0.79 -9.66
C LEU A 60 6.16 -1.17 -11.15
N LEU A 61 5.92 -0.21 -12.03
CA LEU A 61 5.90 -0.44 -13.48
C LEU A 61 7.25 -0.87 -14.03
N SER A 62 8.37 -0.39 -13.46
CA SER A 62 9.71 -0.80 -13.87
C SER A 62 10.07 -2.25 -13.54
N LEU A 63 9.24 -2.97 -12.74
CA LEU A 63 9.39 -4.40 -12.51
C LEU A 63 9.00 -5.25 -13.73
N ASN A 64 8.29 -4.66 -14.70
CA ASN A 64 7.96 -5.31 -15.95
C ASN A 64 9.19 -5.30 -16.86
N ASP A 65 9.54 -6.47 -17.42
CA ASP A 65 10.60 -6.60 -18.41
C ASP A 65 10.11 -6.10 -19.77
N SER A 66 10.87 -5.22 -20.41
CA SER A 66 10.58 -4.75 -21.76
C SER A 66 10.63 -5.87 -22.82
N ASP A 67 11.38 -6.94 -22.54
CA ASP A 67 11.60 -8.07 -23.45
C ASP A 67 10.68 -9.28 -23.15
N SER A 68 9.76 -9.15 -22.18
CA SER A 68 8.86 -10.23 -21.78
C SER A 68 7.40 -9.87 -22.08
N ASP A 69 6.70 -10.73 -22.80
CA ASP A 69 5.24 -10.63 -22.96
C ASP A 69 4.47 -10.83 -21.62
N ARG A 70 5.18 -11.10 -20.53
CA ARG A 70 4.62 -11.35 -19.20
C ARG A 70 4.71 -10.11 -18.33
N ARG A 71 3.58 -9.47 -18.08
CA ARG A 71 3.47 -8.45 -17.02
C ARG A 71 3.62 -9.07 -15.65
N ARG A 72 4.54 -8.57 -14.85
CA ARG A 72 4.70 -8.90 -13.41
C ARG A 72 3.79 -8.07 -12.54
N VAL A 73 3.62 -6.81 -12.92
CA VAL A 73 2.80 -5.83 -12.20
C VAL A 73 1.90 -5.09 -13.19
N GLU A 74 0.68 -4.86 -12.77
CA GLU A 74 -0.24 -3.98 -13.47
C GLU A 74 -0.75 -2.90 -12.52
N VAL A 75 -0.73 -1.66 -12.99
CA VAL A 75 -1.34 -0.55 -12.26
C VAL A 75 -2.65 -0.17 -12.95
N VAL A 76 -3.73 -0.09 -12.19
CA VAL A 76 -5.07 0.28 -12.66
C VAL A 76 -5.50 1.58 -11.99
N LEU A 77 -5.92 2.56 -12.77
CA LEU A 77 -6.42 3.82 -12.23
C LEU A 77 -7.90 3.69 -11.82
N ILE A 78 -8.22 4.07 -10.58
CA ILE A 78 -9.59 4.09 -10.07
C ILE A 78 -9.88 5.48 -9.51
N SER A 79 -10.80 6.23 -10.15
CA SER A 79 -10.99 7.64 -9.87
C SER A 79 -12.46 8.02 -9.75
N ARG A 80 -12.77 9.02 -8.90
CA ARG A 80 -14.07 9.68 -8.83
C ARG A 80 -14.33 10.65 -9.98
N ASN A 81 -13.34 10.95 -10.78
CA ASN A 81 -13.48 11.85 -11.92
C ASN A 81 -14.61 11.38 -12.87
N THR A 82 -15.17 12.31 -13.63
CA THR A 82 -16.00 11.98 -14.79
C THR A 82 -15.12 11.50 -15.95
N ALA A 83 -15.73 10.90 -16.98
CA ALA A 83 -15.00 10.52 -18.18
C ALA A 83 -14.31 11.73 -18.84
N ASP A 84 -15.02 12.86 -18.92
CA ASP A 84 -14.48 14.10 -19.51
C ASP A 84 -13.28 14.64 -18.74
N SER A 85 -13.39 14.78 -17.41
CA SER A 85 -12.27 15.24 -16.59
C SER A 85 -11.14 14.21 -16.48
N GLY A 86 -11.40 12.95 -16.87
CA GLY A 86 -10.42 11.87 -16.91
C GLY A 86 -9.41 11.99 -18.06
N LEU A 87 -9.72 12.74 -19.12
CA LEU A 87 -8.83 12.88 -20.29
C LEU A 87 -7.50 13.52 -19.90
N ARG A 88 -7.50 14.57 -19.10
CA ARG A 88 -6.26 15.21 -18.58
C ARG A 88 -5.37 14.23 -17.83
N ILE A 89 -5.98 13.28 -17.09
CA ILE A 89 -5.23 12.25 -16.36
C ILE A 89 -4.57 11.28 -17.36
N PHE A 90 -5.28 10.83 -18.39
CA PHE A 90 -4.70 9.97 -19.44
C PHE A 90 -3.61 10.68 -20.24
N ASN A 91 -3.79 11.97 -20.56
CA ASN A 91 -2.76 12.77 -21.22
C ASN A 91 -1.51 12.88 -20.34
N SER A 92 -1.67 13.04 -19.03
CA SER A 92 -0.55 13.06 -18.10
C SER A 92 0.13 11.68 -17.98
N ILE A 93 -0.64 10.59 -17.92
CA ILE A 93 -0.12 9.22 -17.95
C ILE A 93 0.76 9.01 -19.21
N ALA A 94 0.25 9.42 -20.37
CA ALA A 94 1.00 9.32 -21.63
C ALA A 94 2.25 10.22 -21.63
N HIS A 95 2.15 11.45 -21.10
CA HIS A 95 3.29 12.38 -21.00
C HIS A 95 4.44 11.80 -20.16
N TYR A 96 4.15 11.08 -19.08
CA TYR A 96 5.15 10.48 -18.20
C TYR A 96 5.56 9.05 -18.62
N ASP A 97 5.05 8.56 -19.73
CA ASP A 97 5.32 7.21 -20.26
C ASP A 97 5.00 6.11 -19.22
N LEU A 98 3.86 6.26 -18.52
CA LEU A 98 3.40 5.26 -17.56
C LEU A 98 2.57 4.19 -18.27
N ASP A 99 2.94 2.91 -18.14
CA ASP A 99 2.17 1.78 -18.70
C ASP A 99 0.90 1.50 -17.87
N ILE A 100 -0.01 2.49 -17.82
CA ILE A 100 -1.33 2.40 -17.18
C ILE A 100 -2.38 2.45 -18.27
N THR A 101 -2.94 1.30 -18.63
CA THR A 101 -3.85 1.16 -19.78
C THR A 101 -5.30 0.92 -19.37
N ARG A 102 -5.55 0.56 -18.10
CA ARG A 102 -6.89 0.31 -17.57
C ARG A 102 -7.27 1.34 -16.52
N ALA A 103 -8.50 1.86 -16.61
CA ALA A 103 -9.03 2.83 -15.65
C ALA A 103 -10.54 2.66 -15.44
N ALA A 104 -11.03 3.15 -14.30
CA ALA A 104 -12.44 3.39 -14.04
C ALA A 104 -12.65 4.82 -13.54
N PHE A 105 -13.51 5.56 -14.22
CA PHE A 105 -13.99 6.87 -13.79
C PHE A 105 -15.44 6.74 -13.33
N SER A 106 -15.74 7.10 -12.08
CA SER A 106 -17.03 6.82 -11.46
C SER A 106 -18.01 8.00 -11.43
N GLY A 107 -17.63 9.16 -11.99
CA GLY A 107 -18.50 10.32 -12.10
C GLY A 107 -18.97 10.87 -10.75
N GLY A 108 -18.06 10.96 -9.76
CA GLY A 108 -18.35 11.44 -8.41
C GLY A 108 -18.72 10.34 -7.41
N GLU A 109 -19.19 9.18 -7.87
CA GLU A 109 -19.52 8.08 -6.98
C GLU A 109 -18.28 7.38 -6.40
N SER A 110 -18.49 6.56 -5.34
CA SER A 110 -17.39 5.79 -4.74
C SER A 110 -16.79 4.82 -5.77
N PRO A 111 -15.51 4.98 -6.12
CA PRO A 111 -14.88 4.17 -7.16
C PRO A 111 -14.44 2.80 -6.64
N PHE A 112 -14.49 2.56 -5.32
CA PHE A 112 -14.01 1.33 -4.70
C PHE A 112 -14.72 0.08 -5.26
N ARG A 113 -15.96 0.21 -5.73
CA ARG A 113 -16.73 -0.89 -6.35
C ARG A 113 -16.03 -1.57 -7.52
N TYR A 114 -15.05 -0.91 -8.14
CA TYR A 114 -14.26 -1.46 -9.24
C TYR A 114 -12.97 -2.16 -8.77
N VAL A 115 -12.58 -2.04 -7.51
CA VAL A 115 -11.37 -2.67 -6.96
C VAL A 115 -11.44 -4.20 -7.08
N THR A 116 -12.57 -4.81 -6.69
CA THR A 116 -12.79 -6.26 -6.81
C THR A 116 -12.91 -6.74 -8.26
N PRO A 117 -13.71 -6.11 -9.16
CA PRO A 117 -13.76 -6.49 -10.57
C PRO A 117 -12.41 -6.43 -11.29
N PHE A 118 -11.53 -5.51 -10.91
CA PHE A 118 -10.16 -5.46 -11.41
C PHE A 118 -9.24 -6.50 -10.75
N SER A 119 -9.73 -7.26 -9.76
CA SER A 119 -8.94 -8.24 -9.00
C SER A 119 -7.71 -7.61 -8.31
N ALA A 120 -7.84 -6.38 -7.84
CA ALA A 120 -6.72 -5.67 -7.22
C ALA A 120 -6.23 -6.39 -5.95
N ASP A 121 -4.92 -6.55 -5.85
CA ASP A 121 -4.23 -7.07 -4.67
C ASP A 121 -3.96 -5.97 -3.65
N LEU A 122 -3.80 -4.72 -4.12
CA LEU A 122 -3.58 -3.53 -3.30
C LEU A 122 -4.37 -2.35 -3.87
N TYR A 123 -5.01 -1.58 -3.00
CA TYR A 123 -5.64 -0.31 -3.35
C TYR A 123 -5.01 0.85 -2.59
N LEU A 124 -4.47 1.82 -3.33
CA LEU A 124 -3.85 3.04 -2.79
C LEU A 124 -4.71 4.26 -3.12
N SER A 125 -5.13 4.98 -2.11
CA SER A 125 -6.01 6.13 -2.29
C SER A 125 -5.63 7.30 -1.38
N ALA A 126 -5.95 8.52 -1.81
CA ALA A 126 -5.92 9.71 -0.95
C ALA A 126 -7.22 9.86 -0.12
N ASP A 127 -8.23 9.00 -0.32
CA ASP A 127 -9.53 9.06 0.36
C ASP A 127 -9.66 7.92 1.38
N PRO A 128 -9.65 8.23 2.71
CA PRO A 128 -9.75 7.23 3.77
C PRO A 128 -11.07 6.43 3.73
N ALA A 129 -12.18 7.03 3.28
CA ALA A 129 -13.47 6.36 3.24
C ALA A 129 -13.47 5.21 2.21
N ASN A 130 -12.87 5.44 1.03
CA ASN A 130 -12.72 4.38 0.02
C ASN A 130 -11.76 3.28 0.48
N VAL A 131 -10.71 3.62 1.24
CA VAL A 131 -9.77 2.65 1.82
C VAL A 131 -10.47 1.75 2.82
N ARG A 132 -11.26 2.30 3.74
CA ARG A 132 -12.05 1.49 4.70
C ARG A 132 -12.98 0.51 3.98
N GLN A 133 -13.67 0.95 2.94
CA GLN A 133 -14.55 0.09 2.13
C GLN A 133 -13.80 -1.05 1.44
N ALA A 134 -12.59 -0.78 0.92
CA ALA A 134 -11.75 -1.81 0.31
C ALA A 134 -11.29 -2.86 1.34
N LEU A 135 -10.85 -2.43 2.52
CA LEU A 135 -10.46 -3.32 3.63
C LEU A 135 -11.64 -4.20 4.09
N GLN A 136 -12.85 -3.63 4.21
CA GLN A 136 -14.07 -4.39 4.53
C GLN A 136 -14.38 -5.45 3.46
N SER A 137 -14.00 -5.19 2.21
CA SER A 137 -14.12 -6.13 1.07
C SER A 137 -12.93 -7.10 0.98
N LYS A 138 -12.07 -7.15 2.01
CA LYS A 138 -10.88 -8.02 2.11
C LYS A 138 -9.81 -7.77 1.01
N VAL A 139 -9.74 -6.55 0.52
CA VAL A 139 -8.65 -6.08 -0.33
C VAL A 139 -7.68 -5.28 0.53
N ALA A 140 -6.38 -5.58 0.44
CA ALA A 140 -5.36 -4.75 1.09
C ALA A 140 -5.46 -3.31 0.57
N ALA A 141 -5.55 -2.35 1.47
CA ALA A 141 -5.72 -0.96 1.08
C ALA A 141 -5.08 -0.01 2.08
N ALA A 142 -4.59 1.13 1.59
CA ALA A 142 -4.01 2.16 2.44
C ALA A 142 -4.29 3.57 1.92
N THR A 143 -4.47 4.49 2.87
CA THR A 143 -4.51 5.94 2.59
C THR A 143 -3.08 6.44 2.50
N ILE A 144 -2.69 6.94 1.31
CA ILE A 144 -1.37 7.52 1.12
C ILE A 144 -1.32 8.89 1.80
N LEU A 145 -0.36 9.04 2.71
CA LEU A 145 -0.14 10.29 3.43
C LEU A 145 0.86 11.16 2.67
N PRO A 146 0.68 12.51 2.71
CA PRO A 146 1.68 13.43 2.20
C PRO A 146 3.04 13.17 2.84
N SER A 147 4.09 13.04 2.03
CA SER A 147 5.47 12.85 2.50
C SER A 147 6.31 14.08 2.19
N ARG A 148 7.20 14.43 3.10
CA ARG A 148 8.15 15.55 2.91
C ARG A 148 9.43 15.14 2.18
N LYS A 149 9.73 13.85 2.14
CA LYS A 149 10.92 13.31 1.47
C LYS A 149 10.50 12.29 0.40
N HIS A 150 10.94 12.53 -0.81
CA HIS A 150 10.89 11.54 -1.89
C HIS A 150 12.32 11.00 -2.10
N MET A 151 12.71 10.02 -1.30
CA MET A 151 13.97 9.32 -1.56
C MET A 151 13.74 8.30 -2.69
N GLN A 152 14.09 8.71 -3.91
CA GLN A 152 14.20 7.76 -5.02
C GLN A 152 15.55 7.05 -4.90
N ARG A 153 15.55 5.82 -4.41
CA ARG A 153 16.69 4.91 -4.62
C ARG A 153 16.41 4.16 -5.92
N GLU A 154 17.35 4.17 -6.83
CA GLU A 154 17.29 3.34 -8.03
C GLU A 154 17.36 1.85 -7.66
N GLY A 155 16.80 1.00 -8.50
CA GLY A 155 16.88 -0.45 -8.39
C GLY A 155 15.69 -1.08 -7.64
N GLN A 156 15.97 -1.91 -6.66
CA GLN A 156 15.04 -2.77 -5.95
C GLN A 156 13.88 -2.03 -5.27
N LEU A 157 12.63 -2.46 -5.52
CA LEU A 157 11.44 -1.97 -4.82
C LEU A 157 11.45 -2.47 -3.37
N ARG A 158 11.39 -1.56 -2.40
CA ARG A 158 11.46 -1.87 -0.96
C ARG A 158 10.15 -1.53 -0.27
N ILE A 159 9.45 -2.55 0.19
CA ILE A 159 8.15 -2.40 0.86
C ILE A 159 8.30 -2.83 2.32
N ALA A 160 7.91 -1.94 3.22
CA ALA A 160 7.92 -2.18 4.65
C ALA A 160 6.50 -2.27 5.21
N PHE A 161 6.30 -3.12 6.21
CA PHE A 161 4.99 -3.38 6.82
C PHE A 161 5.11 -3.36 8.34
N ASP A 162 4.09 -2.85 9.03
CA ASP A 162 3.86 -3.22 10.42
C ASP A 162 3.32 -4.65 10.53
N GLY A 163 3.33 -5.19 11.74
CA GLY A 163 2.88 -6.54 12.05
C GLY A 163 1.39 -6.63 12.33
N ASP A 164 0.99 -6.11 13.51
CA ASP A 164 -0.36 -6.22 14.03
C ASP A 164 -1.33 -5.33 13.24
N ALA A 165 -2.55 -5.82 13.01
CA ALA A 165 -3.59 -5.18 12.21
C ALA A 165 -3.22 -4.90 10.72
N VAL A 166 -1.99 -5.20 10.28
CA VAL A 166 -1.55 -5.11 8.87
C VAL A 166 -1.27 -6.50 8.29
N ILE A 167 -0.16 -7.14 8.68
CA ILE A 167 0.18 -8.50 8.25
C ILE A 167 -0.67 -9.54 8.98
N PHE A 168 -0.82 -9.36 10.31
CA PHE A 168 -1.56 -10.21 11.21
C PHE A 168 -2.84 -9.51 11.65
N ALA A 169 -3.83 -10.28 12.13
CA ALA A 169 -4.97 -9.71 12.83
C ALA A 169 -4.52 -9.02 14.14
N ASP A 170 -5.40 -8.21 14.70
CA ASP A 170 -5.16 -7.39 15.90
C ASP A 170 -5.45 -8.11 17.23
N ASP A 171 -5.62 -9.45 17.21
CA ASP A 171 -5.95 -10.25 18.40
C ASP A 171 -4.97 -10.01 19.55
N SER A 172 -3.71 -9.91 19.25
CA SER A 172 -2.64 -9.69 20.24
C SER A 172 -2.64 -8.26 20.78
N GLU A 173 -2.93 -7.28 19.93
CA GLU A 173 -3.06 -5.87 20.33
C GLU A 173 -4.25 -5.69 21.28
N ARG A 174 -5.38 -6.40 21.06
CA ARG A 174 -6.51 -6.42 21.98
C ARG A 174 -6.11 -6.91 23.37
N VAL A 175 -5.33 -7.98 23.47
CA VAL A 175 -4.80 -8.46 24.76
C VAL A 175 -3.90 -7.41 25.42
N TYR A 176 -3.02 -6.78 24.64
CA TYR A 176 -2.16 -5.73 25.17
C TYR A 176 -2.95 -4.55 25.74
N GLN A 177 -3.96 -4.07 25.03
CA GLN A 177 -4.79 -2.92 25.44
C GLN A 177 -5.67 -3.23 26.66
N THR A 178 -6.19 -4.47 26.78
CA THR A 178 -7.10 -4.85 27.85
C THR A 178 -6.39 -5.35 29.10
N GLU A 179 -5.28 -6.07 28.95
CA GLU A 179 -4.63 -6.80 30.04
C GLU A 179 -3.17 -6.38 30.29
N GLY A 180 -2.61 -5.53 29.40
CA GLY A 180 -1.28 -4.95 29.51
C GLY A 180 -0.14 -5.86 29.03
N LEU A 181 1.08 -5.31 29.08
CA LEU A 181 2.28 -5.92 28.50
C LEU A 181 2.64 -7.30 29.05
N ALA A 182 2.46 -7.52 30.36
CA ALA A 182 2.79 -8.79 30.99
C ALA A 182 1.88 -9.93 30.50
N ALA A 183 0.57 -9.69 30.40
CA ALA A 183 -0.40 -10.65 29.88
C ALA A 183 -0.16 -10.93 28.39
N PHE A 184 0.09 -9.89 27.59
CA PHE A 184 0.48 -10.02 26.19
C PHE A 184 1.72 -10.93 26.04
N ALA A 185 2.82 -10.67 26.77
CA ALA A 185 4.04 -11.46 26.67
C ALA A 185 3.83 -12.93 27.08
N ALA A 186 3.01 -13.19 28.13
CA ALA A 186 2.66 -14.53 28.55
C ALA A 186 1.79 -15.27 27.51
N ALA A 187 0.81 -14.59 26.91
CA ALA A 187 -0.04 -15.13 25.85
C ALA A 187 0.78 -15.47 24.59
N GLU A 188 1.63 -14.57 24.13
CA GLU A 188 2.49 -14.79 22.96
C GLU A 188 3.46 -15.95 23.17
N LYS A 189 4.06 -16.06 24.36
CA LYS A 189 4.93 -17.20 24.72
C LYS A 189 4.15 -18.53 24.72
N LYS A 190 2.93 -18.56 25.28
CA LYS A 190 2.08 -19.75 25.30
C LYS A 190 1.66 -20.18 23.90
N MET A 191 1.41 -19.20 23.03
CA MET A 191 0.94 -19.41 21.65
C MET A 191 2.07 -19.41 20.61
N ALA A 192 3.34 -19.48 21.02
CA ALA A 192 4.49 -19.34 20.14
C ALA A 192 4.49 -20.31 18.94
N THR A 193 3.90 -21.51 19.09
CA THR A 193 3.79 -22.53 18.04
C THR A 193 2.47 -22.49 17.26
N THR A 194 1.52 -21.63 17.66
CA THR A 194 0.24 -21.47 16.97
C THR A 194 0.33 -20.26 16.03
N PRO A 195 0.14 -20.46 14.72
CA PRO A 195 0.15 -19.34 13.78
C PRO A 195 -0.85 -18.24 14.18
N MET A 196 -0.50 -17.00 13.88
CA MET A 196 -1.38 -15.86 14.04
C MET A 196 -2.49 -15.89 12.98
N THR A 197 -3.60 -15.22 13.27
CA THR A 197 -4.69 -15.01 12.31
C THR A 197 -4.26 -14.04 11.22
N ASP A 198 -4.79 -14.22 10.01
CA ASP A 198 -4.48 -13.38 8.84
C ASP A 198 -4.94 -11.93 9.06
N GLY A 199 -4.06 -10.98 8.78
CA GLY A 199 -4.39 -9.57 8.64
C GLY A 199 -4.79 -9.21 7.19
N PRO A 200 -5.20 -7.96 6.96
CA PRO A 200 -5.71 -7.53 5.65
C PRO A 200 -4.66 -7.63 4.53
N PHE A 201 -3.38 -7.59 4.84
CA PHE A 201 -2.29 -7.61 3.86
C PHE A 201 -1.74 -9.01 3.55
N ARG A 202 -2.31 -10.07 4.15
CA ARG A 202 -1.85 -11.46 3.97
C ARG A 202 -1.82 -11.88 2.50
N LYS A 203 -2.89 -11.56 1.74
CA LYS A 203 -2.98 -11.90 0.31
C LYS A 203 -1.93 -11.13 -0.51
N LEU A 204 -1.77 -9.83 -0.26
CA LEU A 204 -0.74 -9.02 -0.91
C LEU A 204 0.66 -9.58 -0.68
N LEU A 205 0.99 -9.98 0.56
CA LEU A 205 2.28 -10.60 0.86
C LEU A 205 2.50 -11.91 0.10
N GLN A 206 1.43 -12.69 -0.12
CA GLN A 206 1.51 -13.89 -0.95
C GLN A 206 1.86 -13.53 -2.40
N SER A 207 1.18 -12.54 -3.00
CA SER A 207 1.47 -12.08 -4.36
C SER A 207 2.89 -11.51 -4.48
N LEU A 208 3.37 -10.76 -3.48
CA LEU A 208 4.77 -10.28 -3.44
C LEU A 208 5.78 -11.44 -3.33
N HIS A 209 5.48 -12.44 -2.50
CA HIS A 209 6.32 -13.64 -2.41
C HIS A 209 6.44 -14.35 -3.75
N GLU A 210 5.34 -14.49 -4.50
CA GLU A 210 5.33 -15.11 -5.83
C GLU A 210 6.23 -14.36 -6.83
N LEU A 211 6.27 -13.03 -6.74
CA LEU A 211 7.19 -12.21 -7.54
C LEU A 211 8.67 -12.37 -7.13
N GLN A 212 8.93 -12.75 -5.87
CA GLN A 212 10.28 -12.98 -5.36
C GLN A 212 10.80 -14.41 -5.61
N VAL A 213 9.89 -15.36 -5.88
CA VAL A 213 10.25 -16.76 -6.12
C VAL A 213 11.11 -16.87 -7.38
N GLY A 214 12.20 -17.62 -7.29
CA GLY A 214 13.14 -17.81 -8.39
C GLY A 214 14.29 -16.80 -8.41
N TRP A 215 14.29 -15.79 -7.57
CA TRP A 215 15.39 -14.84 -7.43
C TRP A 215 16.24 -15.11 -6.19
N PRO A 216 17.58 -15.05 -6.28
CA PRO A 216 18.45 -14.91 -5.12
C PRO A 216 18.03 -13.70 -4.27
N ARG A 217 18.28 -13.76 -2.95
CA ARG A 217 17.76 -12.70 -2.05
C ARG A 217 18.31 -11.30 -2.35
N ASP A 218 19.54 -11.23 -2.78
CA ASP A 218 20.27 -10.00 -3.12
C ASP A 218 19.93 -9.45 -4.53
N GLU A 219 19.43 -10.32 -5.41
CA GLU A 219 19.08 -9.97 -6.80
C GLU A 219 17.57 -9.78 -7.01
N ALA A 220 16.73 -10.12 -6.03
CA ALA A 220 15.29 -10.01 -6.16
C ALA A 220 14.86 -8.55 -6.44
N PRO A 221 13.96 -8.32 -7.42
CA PRO A 221 13.53 -6.97 -7.78
C PRO A 221 12.69 -6.30 -6.68
N ILE A 222 12.18 -7.10 -5.74
CA ILE A 222 11.39 -6.63 -4.59
C ILE A 222 12.07 -7.11 -3.30
N ARG A 223 12.15 -6.23 -2.31
CA ARG A 223 12.58 -6.53 -0.96
C ARG A 223 11.50 -6.15 0.04
N THR A 224 11.15 -7.08 0.91
CA THR A 224 10.10 -6.88 1.91
C THR A 224 10.68 -6.85 3.32
N ALA A 225 10.14 -5.98 4.18
CA ALA A 225 10.57 -5.90 5.56
C ALA A 225 9.39 -5.76 6.53
N LEU A 226 9.53 -6.37 7.70
CA LEU A 226 8.63 -6.19 8.84
C LEU A 226 9.29 -5.24 9.84
N PHE A 227 8.56 -4.19 10.25
CA PHE A 227 8.93 -3.26 11.31
C PHE A 227 7.86 -3.26 12.38
N THR A 228 8.08 -3.96 13.48
CA THR A 228 7.06 -4.14 14.51
C THR A 228 7.50 -3.61 15.87
N ALA A 229 6.54 -3.07 16.64
CA ALA A 229 6.75 -2.68 18.03
C ALA A 229 6.96 -3.90 18.96
N ARG A 230 6.72 -5.11 18.49
CA ARG A 230 6.98 -6.34 19.25
C ARG A 230 8.46 -6.49 19.60
N SER A 231 8.73 -7.19 20.68
CA SER A 231 10.08 -7.59 21.13
C SER A 231 10.07 -9.04 21.59
N ALA A 232 11.20 -9.54 22.09
CA ALA A 232 11.23 -10.85 22.75
C ALA A 232 10.34 -10.82 24.01
N PRO A 233 9.53 -11.88 24.29
CA PRO A 233 9.47 -13.19 23.59
C PRO A 233 8.48 -13.27 22.43
N ALA A 234 7.72 -12.21 22.10
CA ALA A 234 6.67 -12.23 21.09
C ALA A 234 7.17 -12.41 19.63
N HIS A 235 8.48 -12.22 19.39
CA HIS A 235 9.10 -12.40 18.07
C HIS A 235 8.99 -13.84 17.53
N GLU A 236 9.00 -14.85 18.43
CA GLU A 236 9.00 -16.26 18.01
C GLU A 236 7.75 -16.63 17.23
N ARG A 237 6.56 -16.22 17.74
CA ARG A 237 5.28 -16.49 17.09
C ARG A 237 5.21 -15.85 15.69
N VAL A 238 5.68 -14.60 15.55
CA VAL A 238 5.76 -13.89 14.27
C VAL A 238 6.58 -14.67 13.24
N ILE A 239 7.80 -15.08 13.61
CA ILE A 239 8.70 -15.82 12.71
C ILE A 239 8.09 -17.17 12.31
N ARG A 240 7.50 -17.89 13.27
CA ARG A 240 6.85 -19.19 13.01
C ARG A 240 5.62 -19.04 12.12
N THR A 241 4.84 -17.97 12.28
CA THR A 241 3.68 -17.69 11.45
C THR A 241 4.09 -17.45 10.00
N LEU A 242 5.08 -16.59 9.75
CA LEU A 242 5.57 -16.33 8.40
C LEU A 242 6.11 -17.59 7.73
N ARG A 243 6.82 -18.45 8.48
CA ARG A 243 7.25 -19.77 7.99
C ARG A 243 6.09 -20.70 7.66
N ALA A 244 5.08 -20.76 8.53
CA ALA A 244 3.89 -21.60 8.31
C ALA A 244 3.09 -21.14 7.08
N TRP A 245 3.07 -19.85 6.81
CA TRP A 245 2.45 -19.27 5.62
C TRP A 245 3.30 -19.41 4.35
N ASN A 246 4.54 -19.88 4.47
CA ASN A 246 5.51 -19.89 3.37
C ASN A 246 5.68 -18.52 2.71
N ILE A 247 5.74 -17.46 3.50
CA ILE A 247 5.94 -16.08 3.04
C ILE A 247 7.39 -15.67 3.29
N ARG A 248 8.03 -15.13 2.25
CA ARG A 248 9.34 -14.53 2.34
C ARG A 248 9.21 -13.09 2.84
N ILE A 249 9.82 -12.81 3.99
CA ILE A 249 10.18 -11.47 4.44
C ILE A 249 11.71 -11.43 4.50
N ASP A 250 12.31 -10.43 3.85
CA ASP A 250 13.78 -10.35 3.74
C ASP A 250 14.43 -9.80 5.00
N GLU A 251 13.78 -8.82 5.66
CA GLU A 251 14.23 -8.25 6.93
C GLU A 251 13.11 -8.19 7.97
N ALA A 252 13.43 -8.39 9.23
CA ALA A 252 12.48 -8.24 10.33
C ALA A 252 13.14 -7.48 11.48
N VAL A 253 12.58 -6.34 11.83
CA VAL A 253 13.08 -5.43 12.87
C VAL A 253 12.08 -5.39 14.01
N PHE A 254 12.51 -5.85 15.18
CA PHE A 254 11.71 -5.91 16.40
C PHE A 254 12.13 -4.75 17.31
N LEU A 255 11.33 -3.70 17.36
CA LEU A 255 11.71 -2.40 17.90
C LEU A 255 11.41 -2.23 19.40
N GLY A 256 10.52 -3.04 19.97
CA GLY A 256 10.17 -2.92 21.39
C GLY A 256 9.57 -1.57 21.76
N GLY A 257 8.85 -0.93 20.84
CA GLY A 257 8.23 0.38 21.04
C GLY A 257 9.09 1.60 20.64
N LEU A 258 10.27 1.39 20.07
CA LEU A 258 11.07 2.49 19.48
C LEU A 258 10.36 3.05 18.23
N ASP A 259 10.60 4.34 17.93
CA ASP A 259 10.13 4.97 16.70
C ASP A 259 10.69 4.29 15.46
N LYS A 260 9.84 4.11 14.43
CA LYS A 260 10.18 3.36 13.22
C LYS A 260 10.92 4.20 12.18
N GLY A 261 10.81 5.53 12.23
CA GLY A 261 11.18 6.43 11.14
C GLY A 261 12.62 6.26 10.65
N GLU A 262 13.62 6.37 11.53
CA GLU A 262 15.04 6.24 11.16
C GLU A 262 15.38 4.83 10.66
N PHE A 263 14.75 3.79 11.19
CA PHE A 263 14.95 2.41 10.74
C PHE A 263 14.38 2.21 9.33
N LEU A 264 13.21 2.79 9.03
CA LEU A 264 12.60 2.77 7.70
C LEU A 264 13.46 3.52 6.67
N GLU A 265 14.02 4.67 7.04
CA GLU A 265 14.99 5.42 6.22
C GLU A 265 16.26 4.59 5.97
N THR A 266 16.78 3.92 6.99
CA THR A 266 17.96 3.04 6.89
C THR A 266 17.69 1.87 5.94
N PHE A 267 16.54 1.21 6.06
CA PHE A 267 16.10 0.19 5.12
C PHE A 267 15.92 0.76 3.71
N GLY A 268 15.57 2.04 3.60
CA GLY A 268 15.29 2.74 2.35
C GLY A 268 13.95 2.32 1.76
N ALA A 269 12.91 2.25 2.58
CA ALA A 269 11.57 1.89 2.16
C ALA A 269 11.04 2.88 1.10
N ASP A 270 10.50 2.34 0.00
CA ASP A 270 9.75 3.11 -0.98
C ASP A 270 8.32 3.37 -0.49
N ILE A 271 7.79 2.47 0.34
CA ILE A 271 6.53 2.63 1.05
C ILE A 271 6.53 1.80 2.34
N PHE A 272 5.88 2.35 3.36
CA PHE A 272 5.61 1.68 4.64
C PHE A 272 4.12 1.67 4.94
N PHE A 273 3.60 0.56 5.43
CA PHE A 273 2.19 0.37 5.82
C PHE A 273 2.07 0.13 7.31
N ASP A 274 1.20 0.91 7.97
CA ASP A 274 0.93 0.81 9.42
C ASP A 274 -0.54 1.18 9.71
N ASP A 275 -1.14 0.58 10.73
CA ASP A 275 -2.51 0.85 11.15
C ASP A 275 -2.63 2.04 12.11
N GLN A 276 -1.54 2.42 12.77
CA GLN A 276 -1.54 3.48 13.78
C GLN A 276 -1.20 4.83 13.17
N THR A 277 -2.13 5.79 13.29
CA THR A 277 -1.97 7.16 12.77
C THR A 277 -0.69 7.82 13.28
N GLY A 278 -0.36 7.69 14.57
CA GLY A 278 0.86 8.27 15.15
C GLY A 278 2.15 7.71 14.55
N HIS A 279 2.20 6.40 14.28
CA HIS A 279 3.34 5.77 13.59
C HIS A 279 3.43 6.25 12.14
N CYS A 280 2.29 6.34 11.45
CA CYS A 280 2.22 6.83 10.09
C CYS A 280 2.70 8.28 9.97
N GLU A 281 2.28 9.18 10.88
CA GLU A 281 2.70 10.57 10.92
C GLU A 281 4.21 10.71 11.18
N SER A 282 4.77 9.90 12.08
CA SER A 282 6.21 9.86 12.33
C SER A 282 6.96 9.36 11.10
N ALA A 283 6.56 8.21 10.54
CA ALA A 283 7.20 7.58 9.39
C ALA A 283 7.14 8.45 8.12
N SER A 284 6.06 9.23 7.91
CA SER A 284 5.87 10.09 6.73
C SER A 284 6.92 11.19 6.59
N ARG A 285 7.67 11.48 7.66
CA ARG A 285 8.81 12.43 7.63
C ARG A 285 10.03 11.84 6.94
N TYR A 286 10.09 10.52 6.81
CA TYR A 286 11.24 9.75 6.32
C TYR A 286 10.94 9.02 5.01
N VAL A 287 9.76 8.38 4.89
CA VAL A 287 9.39 7.53 3.76
C VAL A 287 7.93 7.76 3.36
N THR A 288 7.56 7.39 2.13
CA THR A 288 6.14 7.35 1.74
C THR A 288 5.41 6.37 2.65
N THR A 289 4.27 6.80 3.20
CA THR A 289 3.53 6.02 4.20
C THR A 289 2.08 5.83 3.78
N GLY A 290 1.59 4.61 3.93
CA GLY A 290 0.21 4.21 3.73
C GLY A 290 -0.45 3.86 5.06
N HIS A 291 -1.42 4.66 5.50
CA HIS A 291 -2.23 4.35 6.68
C HIS A 291 -3.27 3.29 6.35
N VAL A 292 -3.28 2.21 7.12
CA VAL A 292 -4.22 1.08 7.02
C VAL A 292 -5.24 1.20 8.15
N PRO A 293 -6.41 1.84 7.94
CA PRO A 293 -7.41 2.05 8.99
C PRO A 293 -8.14 0.75 9.34
N HIS A 294 -7.46 -0.17 10.02
CA HIS A 294 -7.92 -1.50 10.42
C HIS A 294 -7.53 -1.79 11.86
N GLY A 295 -8.27 -2.70 12.51
CA GLY A 295 -7.99 -3.15 13.86
C GLY A 295 -8.51 -2.22 14.96
N VAL A 296 -8.30 -2.65 16.21
CA VAL A 296 -8.87 -2.05 17.42
C VAL A 296 -8.53 -0.57 17.63
N THR A 297 -7.40 -0.12 17.13
CA THR A 297 -6.99 1.29 17.17
C THR A 297 -7.83 2.19 16.27
N ASN A 298 -8.55 1.61 15.30
CA ASN A 298 -9.36 2.30 14.30
C ASN A 298 -10.87 2.03 14.44
N ASP A 299 -11.31 1.16 15.37
CA ASP A 299 -12.72 0.80 15.56
C ASP A 299 -13.54 1.96 16.19
N ALA A 300 -12.91 2.99 16.75
CA ALA A 300 -13.53 4.10 17.47
C ALA A 300 -13.59 5.43 16.69
N SER A 301 -13.28 5.43 15.39
CA SER A 301 -13.20 6.65 14.55
C SER A 301 -14.20 6.65 13.40
#